data_777ceed48a9bbf57b6460e27a08e3692
#
_entry.id   777ceed48a9bbf57b6460e27a08e3692
#
_cell.length_a   1.000
_cell.length_b   1.000
_cell.length_c   1.000
_cell.angle_alpha   90.00
_cell.angle_beta   90.00
_cell.angle_gamma   90.00
#
_symmetry.space_group_name_H-M   'P 1'
#
loop_
_entity.id
_entity.type
_entity.pdbx_description
1 polymer ?
#
loop_
_entity_poly.entity_id
_entity_poly.type
_entity_poly.pdbx_seq_one_letter_code
_entity_poly.pdbx_strand_id
1 'polypeptide(L)'
;VSTRAPGRGLFVTGTDTGVGKTIVSVALLRLARRRGLTPIPFKPAETGCDPHPADARALWLAARPPVAEADVCLYAFRLPAAPAQAAAAEGAHIDLQRIAEQASALAAKGDLLIVEGAGGLLVPYTSGVTCADIAARLKLPLLVVARTALGTVNHTALTMREAARASLEIAGVILNRTTEAEGPHETGNADLIAELTGHRPLGTLPWLPPELAHDPDAAADSLATSIGEPALQKLLGSRR
;
A
#
# COMPACT_ATOMS: atom_id res chain seq x y z
N VAL A 1 19.39 -9.00 -18.14
CA VAL A 1 18.07 -8.80 -18.73
C VAL A 1 17.55 -7.47 -18.22
N SER A 2 17.38 -6.49 -19.13
CA SER A 2 16.82 -5.17 -18.78
C SER A 2 15.33 -5.36 -18.41
N THR A 3 15.01 -5.38 -17.14
CA THR A 3 13.62 -5.33 -16.69
C THR A 3 13.08 -3.93 -16.98
N ARG A 4 12.20 -3.82 -17.96
CA ARG A 4 11.45 -2.59 -18.21
C ARG A 4 10.72 -2.22 -16.91
N ALA A 5 10.86 -0.96 -16.46
CA ALA A 5 10.12 -0.49 -15.32
C ALA A 5 8.62 -0.80 -15.54
N PRO A 6 7.88 -1.23 -14.50
CA PRO A 6 6.44 -1.38 -14.62
C PRO A 6 5.89 -0.06 -15.15
N GLY A 7 4.88 -0.12 -16.01
CA GLY A 7 4.24 1.05 -16.57
C GLY A 7 3.70 1.97 -15.46
N ARG A 8 2.47 2.39 -15.52
CA ARG A 8 1.82 3.18 -14.46
C ARG A 8 1.53 2.33 -13.22
N GLY A 9 1.83 2.84 -12.03
CA GLY A 9 1.55 2.11 -10.77
C GLY A 9 1.80 2.94 -9.52
N LEU A 10 1.50 2.34 -8.36
CA LEU A 10 1.73 2.90 -7.03
C LEU A 10 2.35 1.81 -6.13
N PHE A 11 3.23 2.24 -5.23
CA PHE A 11 3.67 1.42 -4.11
C PHE A 11 3.02 1.95 -2.82
N VAL A 12 2.15 1.16 -2.21
CA VAL A 12 1.46 1.51 -0.97
C VAL A 12 2.27 1.00 0.22
N THR A 13 2.75 1.93 1.06
CA THR A 13 3.43 1.62 2.32
C THR A 13 2.66 2.17 3.50
N GLY A 14 2.98 1.71 4.70
CA GLY A 14 2.43 2.26 5.94
C GLY A 14 3.49 2.96 6.77
N THR A 15 3.04 3.78 7.70
CA THR A 15 3.91 4.26 8.79
C THR A 15 4.15 3.19 9.85
N ASP A 16 3.32 2.11 9.83
CA ASP A 16 3.38 0.98 10.75
C ASP A 16 2.55 -0.20 10.20
N THR A 17 2.52 -1.32 10.93
CA THR A 17 1.56 -2.40 10.74
C THR A 17 0.19 -1.98 11.28
N GLY A 18 -0.91 -2.43 10.65
CA GLY A 18 -2.28 -2.14 11.12
C GLY A 18 -2.76 -0.72 10.87
N VAL A 19 -2.05 0.11 10.09
CA VAL A 19 -2.48 1.48 9.75
C VAL A 19 -3.56 1.54 8.67
N GLY A 20 -3.94 0.40 8.08
CA GLY A 20 -5.00 0.29 7.06
C GLY A 20 -4.49 0.36 5.62
N LYS A 21 -3.27 -0.11 5.35
CA LYS A 21 -2.78 -0.21 3.96
C LYS A 21 -3.77 -0.95 3.07
N THR A 22 -4.20 -2.13 3.51
CA THR A 22 -5.05 -3.02 2.72
C THR A 22 -6.39 -2.39 2.39
N ILE A 23 -7.04 -1.70 3.33
CA ILE A 23 -8.31 -1.01 3.04
C ILE A 23 -8.12 0.11 2.00
N VAL A 24 -7.03 0.88 2.08
CA VAL A 24 -6.70 1.92 1.10
C VAL A 24 -6.37 1.31 -0.26
N SER A 25 -5.58 0.23 -0.30
CA SER A 25 -5.24 -0.49 -1.54
C SER A 25 -6.48 -1.08 -2.22
N VAL A 26 -7.37 -1.73 -1.45
CA VAL A 26 -8.67 -2.26 -1.90
C VAL A 26 -9.52 -1.15 -2.51
N ALA A 27 -9.64 -0.01 -1.81
CA ALA A 27 -10.39 1.14 -2.30
C ALA A 27 -9.83 1.68 -3.63
N LEU A 28 -8.52 1.85 -3.74
CA LEU A 28 -7.87 2.31 -4.97
C LEU A 28 -8.05 1.34 -6.13
N LEU A 29 -7.91 0.04 -5.90
CA LEU A 29 -8.15 -1.00 -6.91
C LEU A 29 -9.60 -0.96 -7.41
N ARG A 30 -10.55 -0.83 -6.48
CA ARG A 30 -11.97 -0.75 -6.83
C ARG A 30 -12.29 0.53 -7.60
N LEU A 31 -11.75 1.67 -7.20
CA LEU A 31 -11.89 2.95 -7.89
C LEU A 31 -11.27 2.93 -9.30
N ALA A 32 -10.09 2.31 -9.45
CA ALA A 32 -9.47 2.13 -10.76
C ALA A 32 -10.38 1.34 -11.71
N ARG A 33 -10.99 0.25 -11.23
CA ARG A 33 -11.99 -0.50 -12.02
C ARG A 33 -13.20 0.33 -12.43
N ARG A 34 -13.77 1.08 -11.47
CA ARG A 34 -14.92 1.97 -11.75
C ARG A 34 -14.58 3.06 -12.78
N ARG A 35 -13.29 3.32 -13.01
CA ARG A 35 -12.76 4.23 -14.04
C ARG A 35 -12.47 3.54 -15.37
N GLY A 36 -12.79 2.25 -15.51
CA GLY A 36 -12.56 1.47 -16.73
C GLY A 36 -11.12 1.00 -16.91
N LEU A 37 -10.28 1.11 -15.85
CA LEU A 37 -8.93 0.55 -15.86
C LEU A 37 -8.95 -0.94 -15.51
N THR A 38 -7.89 -1.64 -15.90
CA THR A 38 -7.58 -3.01 -15.47
C THR A 38 -6.48 -2.93 -14.39
N PRO A 39 -6.84 -2.74 -13.10
CA PRO A 39 -5.84 -2.68 -12.04
C PRO A 39 -5.33 -4.07 -11.71
N ILE A 40 -4.03 -4.16 -11.49
CA ILE A 40 -3.34 -5.38 -11.08
C ILE A 40 -2.80 -5.20 -9.67
N PRO A 41 -3.23 -5.99 -8.69
CA PRO A 41 -2.66 -5.98 -7.34
C PRO A 41 -1.40 -6.82 -7.29
N PHE A 42 -0.47 -6.43 -6.40
CA PHE A 42 0.67 -7.24 -6.03
C PHE A 42 1.04 -7.06 -4.56
N LYS A 43 1.19 -8.15 -3.84
CA LYS A 43 1.66 -8.21 -2.45
C LYS A 43 2.96 -9.01 -2.44
N PRO A 44 4.16 -8.37 -2.47
CA PRO A 44 5.44 -9.09 -2.57
C PRO A 44 5.64 -10.12 -1.49
N ALA A 45 5.23 -9.80 -0.25
CA ALA A 45 5.20 -10.75 0.86
C ALA A 45 4.04 -10.44 1.80
N GLU A 46 3.43 -11.49 2.33
CA GLU A 46 2.42 -11.43 3.40
C GLU A 46 2.80 -12.40 4.51
N THR A 47 2.60 -11.98 5.77
CA THR A 47 2.93 -12.75 6.96
C THR A 47 1.72 -12.87 7.86
N GLY A 48 1.66 -13.92 8.69
CA GLY A 48 0.46 -14.23 9.48
C GLY A 48 -0.63 -14.90 8.65
N CYS A 49 -0.25 -15.60 7.57
CA CYS A 49 -1.20 -16.30 6.72
C CYS A 49 -1.73 -17.56 7.41
N ASP A 50 -3.07 -17.70 7.56
CA ASP A 50 -3.71 -18.85 8.16
C ASP A 50 -5.00 -19.26 7.41
N PRO A 51 -4.97 -20.25 6.55
CA PRO A 51 -3.82 -20.79 5.82
C PRO A 51 -3.45 -19.97 4.58
N HIS A 52 -4.27 -18.98 4.22
CA HIS A 52 -4.16 -18.20 2.98
C HIS A 52 -3.79 -16.73 3.23
N PRO A 53 -3.15 -16.06 2.27
CA PRO A 53 -2.83 -14.63 2.36
C PRO A 53 -4.11 -13.79 2.23
N ALA A 54 -4.62 -13.31 3.37
CA ALA A 54 -5.91 -12.62 3.45
C ALA A 54 -5.88 -11.24 2.76
N ASP A 55 -4.78 -10.50 2.92
CA ASP A 55 -4.61 -9.19 2.27
C ASP A 55 -4.58 -9.36 0.74
N ALA A 56 -3.75 -10.27 0.22
CA ALA A 56 -3.65 -10.51 -1.22
C ALA A 56 -4.99 -10.95 -1.82
N ARG A 57 -5.73 -11.79 -1.11
CA ARG A 57 -7.08 -12.19 -1.51
C ARG A 57 -8.03 -10.99 -1.56
N ALA A 58 -8.03 -10.11 -0.55
CA ALA A 58 -8.86 -8.91 -0.54
C ALA A 58 -8.53 -7.99 -1.73
N LEU A 59 -7.24 -7.79 -2.01
CA LEU A 59 -6.77 -7.03 -3.15
C LEU A 59 -7.24 -7.64 -4.48
N TRP A 60 -7.14 -8.96 -4.64
CA TRP A 60 -7.57 -9.67 -5.84
C TRP A 60 -9.09 -9.55 -6.06
N LEU A 61 -9.89 -9.72 -5.01
CA LEU A 61 -11.36 -9.58 -5.08
C LEU A 61 -11.77 -8.15 -5.46
N ALA A 62 -11.08 -7.13 -4.95
CA ALA A 62 -11.36 -5.73 -5.29
C ALA A 62 -11.00 -5.40 -6.74
N ALA A 63 -9.85 -5.87 -7.19
CA ALA A 63 -9.33 -5.64 -8.54
C ALA A 63 -10.03 -6.48 -9.60
N ARG A 64 -10.39 -7.73 -9.31
CA ARG A 64 -10.85 -8.74 -10.29
C ARG A 64 -9.95 -8.74 -11.54
N PRO A 65 -8.65 -8.91 -11.38
CA PRO A 65 -7.68 -8.79 -12.47
C PRO A 65 -7.71 -10.04 -13.37
N PRO A 66 -7.15 -9.97 -14.59
CA PRO A 66 -7.00 -11.12 -15.48
C PRO A 66 -5.79 -12.00 -15.10
N VAL A 67 -5.57 -12.22 -13.80
CA VAL A 67 -4.52 -13.07 -13.24
C VAL A 67 -5.09 -13.95 -12.13
N ALA A 68 -4.45 -15.07 -11.83
CA ALA A 68 -4.89 -15.95 -10.76
C ALA A 68 -4.65 -15.29 -9.39
N GLU A 69 -5.49 -15.62 -8.39
CA GLU A 69 -5.33 -15.15 -7.01
C GLU A 69 -3.92 -15.47 -6.46
N ALA A 70 -3.42 -16.68 -6.77
CA ALA A 70 -2.11 -17.14 -6.33
C ALA A 70 -0.94 -16.31 -6.89
N ASP A 71 -1.13 -15.60 -8.01
CA ASP A 71 -0.09 -14.75 -8.59
C ASP A 71 0.08 -13.42 -7.86
N VAL A 72 -0.91 -13.03 -7.05
CA VAL A 72 -0.92 -11.72 -6.34
C VAL A 72 0.04 -11.70 -5.17
N CYS A 73 0.23 -12.82 -4.45
CA CYS A 73 1.18 -12.92 -3.35
C CYS A 73 2.34 -13.83 -3.73
N LEU A 74 3.56 -13.27 -3.76
CA LEU A 74 4.74 -14.07 -4.16
C LEU A 74 5.29 -14.91 -3.00
N TYR A 75 5.28 -14.35 -1.78
CA TYR A 75 5.75 -15.00 -0.57
C TYR A 75 4.68 -14.92 0.53
N ALA A 76 4.13 -16.05 0.91
CA ALA A 76 3.14 -16.17 1.99
C ALA A 76 3.74 -16.97 3.15
N PHE A 77 3.80 -16.37 4.34
CA PHE A 77 4.36 -16.98 5.54
C PHE A 77 3.33 -17.07 6.66
N ARG A 78 3.36 -18.14 7.43
CA ARG A 78 2.45 -18.35 8.58
C ARG A 78 2.82 -17.48 9.77
N LEU A 79 4.13 -17.33 10.04
CA LEU A 79 4.58 -16.56 11.20
C LEU A 79 4.19 -15.07 11.04
N PRO A 80 3.42 -14.48 11.99
CA PRO A 80 3.10 -13.05 11.98
C PRO A 80 4.29 -12.22 12.50
N ALA A 81 5.28 -12.03 11.64
CA ALA A 81 6.52 -11.32 11.93
C ALA A 81 6.98 -10.51 10.70
N ALA A 82 8.09 -9.79 10.80
CA ALA A 82 8.68 -9.16 9.61
C ALA A 82 9.01 -10.23 8.55
N PRO A 83 8.84 -9.94 7.24
CA PRO A 83 9.08 -10.91 6.18
C PRO A 83 10.41 -11.66 6.28
N ALA A 84 11.51 -10.95 6.60
CA ALA A 84 12.83 -11.57 6.80
C ALA A 84 12.83 -12.63 7.92
N GLN A 85 12.15 -12.32 9.03
CA GLN A 85 12.06 -13.21 10.18
C GLN A 85 11.14 -14.40 9.87
N ALA A 86 10.01 -14.16 9.23
CA ALA A 86 9.07 -15.21 8.85
C ALA A 86 9.71 -16.17 7.84
N ALA A 87 10.39 -15.65 6.83
CA ALA A 87 11.12 -16.45 5.84
C ALA A 87 12.20 -17.33 6.50
N ALA A 88 13.01 -16.75 7.39
CA ALA A 88 14.04 -17.48 8.10
C ALA A 88 13.46 -18.61 8.97
N ALA A 89 12.35 -18.36 9.68
CA ALA A 89 11.67 -19.35 10.50
C ALA A 89 11.11 -20.53 9.70
N GLU A 90 10.72 -20.29 8.45
CA GLU A 90 10.16 -21.29 7.54
C GLU A 90 11.20 -21.86 6.54
N GLY A 91 12.49 -21.56 6.74
CA GLY A 91 13.57 -22.04 5.88
C GLY A 91 13.49 -21.52 4.44
N ALA A 92 12.82 -20.40 4.22
CA ALA A 92 12.65 -19.78 2.92
C ALA A 92 13.60 -18.58 2.74
N HIS A 93 13.76 -18.17 1.47
CA HIS A 93 14.53 -16.99 1.12
C HIS A 93 13.69 -16.07 0.22
N ILE A 94 13.68 -14.77 0.56
CA ILE A 94 13.03 -13.73 -0.25
C ILE A 94 14.07 -13.17 -1.21
N ASP A 95 13.79 -13.28 -2.51
CA ASP A 95 14.65 -12.80 -3.58
C ASP A 95 14.05 -11.52 -4.20
N LEU A 96 14.78 -10.41 -4.08
CA LEU A 96 14.40 -9.11 -4.63
C LEU A 96 14.27 -9.13 -6.16
N GLN A 97 15.09 -9.94 -6.84
CA GLN A 97 15.03 -10.08 -8.31
C GLN A 97 13.72 -10.75 -8.73
N ARG A 98 13.31 -11.81 -8.03
CA ARG A 98 12.01 -12.47 -8.28
C ARG A 98 10.82 -11.54 -8.01
N ILE A 99 10.90 -10.68 -6.98
CA ILE A 99 9.88 -9.65 -6.73
C ILE A 99 9.78 -8.70 -7.94
N ALA A 100 10.91 -8.22 -8.46
CA ALA A 100 10.92 -7.31 -9.59
C ALA A 100 10.42 -7.97 -10.90
N GLU A 101 10.77 -9.22 -11.13
CA GLU A 101 10.30 -10.01 -12.27
C GLU A 101 8.78 -10.25 -12.21
N GLN A 102 8.26 -10.65 -11.05
CA GLN A 102 6.83 -10.84 -10.85
C GLN A 102 6.05 -9.53 -11.02
N ALA A 103 6.54 -8.44 -10.43
CA ALA A 103 5.93 -7.12 -10.60
C ALA A 103 5.86 -6.70 -12.07
N SER A 104 6.93 -6.93 -12.84
CA SER A 104 6.98 -6.64 -14.27
C SER A 104 6.02 -7.51 -15.08
N ALA A 105 5.96 -8.81 -14.77
CA ALA A 105 5.04 -9.75 -15.43
C ALA A 105 3.58 -9.41 -15.16
N LEU A 106 3.25 -9.02 -13.92
CA LEU A 106 1.92 -8.58 -13.52
C LEU A 106 1.55 -7.24 -14.18
N ALA A 107 2.45 -6.25 -14.17
CA ALA A 107 2.21 -4.94 -14.79
C ALA A 107 1.87 -5.04 -16.28
N ALA A 108 2.39 -6.05 -16.98
CA ALA A 108 2.09 -6.29 -18.39
C ALA A 108 0.66 -6.80 -18.64
N LYS A 109 -0.08 -7.18 -17.59
CA LYS A 109 -1.44 -7.73 -17.68
C LYS A 109 -2.55 -6.69 -17.51
N GLY A 110 -2.22 -5.44 -17.17
CA GLY A 110 -3.21 -4.40 -16.95
C GLY A 110 -2.71 -2.98 -17.17
N ASP A 111 -3.51 -2.01 -16.77
CA ASP A 111 -3.27 -0.59 -16.99
C ASP A 111 -2.58 0.10 -15.80
N LEU A 112 -2.70 -0.48 -14.60
CA LEU A 112 -2.23 0.10 -13.34
C LEU A 112 -1.78 -1.00 -12.39
N LEU A 113 -0.52 -0.98 -11.94
CA LEU A 113 -0.02 -1.89 -10.91
C LEU A 113 -0.12 -1.21 -9.53
N ILE A 114 -0.80 -1.84 -8.58
CA ILE A 114 -0.80 -1.41 -7.17
C ILE A 114 -0.06 -2.46 -6.34
N VAL A 115 1.11 -2.07 -5.83
CA VAL A 115 1.94 -2.93 -4.97
C VAL A 115 1.71 -2.54 -3.52
N GLU A 116 1.38 -3.49 -2.67
CA GLU A 116 1.25 -3.26 -1.23
C GLU A 116 2.42 -3.87 -0.47
N GLY A 117 3.19 -3.03 0.22
CA GLY A 117 4.28 -3.45 1.09
C GLY A 117 3.81 -4.08 2.40
N ALA A 118 4.69 -4.80 3.09
CA ALA A 118 4.46 -5.32 4.44
C ALA A 118 4.95 -4.30 5.48
N GLY A 119 4.10 -3.97 6.46
CA GLY A 119 4.43 -3.04 7.54
C GLY A 119 4.81 -1.63 7.08
N GLY A 120 5.86 -1.09 7.65
CA GLY A 120 6.41 0.23 7.31
C GLY A 120 7.61 0.15 6.37
N LEU A 121 8.13 1.32 5.99
CA LEU A 121 9.14 1.46 4.93
C LEU A 121 10.48 0.78 5.25
N LEU A 122 10.86 0.70 6.53
CA LEU A 122 12.10 0.04 6.99
C LEU A 122 11.91 -1.42 7.43
N VAL A 123 10.74 -2.01 7.20
CA VAL A 123 10.53 -3.44 7.52
C VAL A 123 11.44 -4.30 6.65
N PRO A 124 12.26 -5.20 7.26
CA PRO A 124 13.20 -6.03 6.53
C PRO A 124 12.49 -7.18 5.78
N TYR A 125 12.83 -7.33 4.51
CA TYR A 125 12.41 -8.46 3.67
C TYR A 125 13.49 -9.55 3.62
N THR A 126 14.75 -9.16 3.71
CA THR A 126 15.89 -10.06 3.88
C THR A 126 17.04 -9.26 4.51
N SER A 127 18.19 -9.87 4.74
CA SER A 127 19.37 -9.19 5.30
C SER A 127 19.77 -8.01 4.41
N GLY A 128 19.74 -6.80 4.97
CA GLY A 128 20.13 -5.57 4.26
C GLY A 128 19.14 -5.06 3.21
N VAL A 129 17.96 -5.70 3.05
CA VAL A 129 16.92 -5.27 2.11
C VAL A 129 15.63 -4.97 2.87
N THR A 130 15.14 -3.75 2.73
CA THR A 130 13.92 -3.26 3.37
C THR A 130 12.77 -3.09 2.35
N CYS A 131 11.60 -2.74 2.85
CA CYS A 131 10.46 -2.35 2.01
C CYS A 131 10.81 -1.15 1.11
N ALA A 132 11.65 -0.21 1.57
CA ALA A 132 12.13 0.92 0.77
C ALA A 132 12.95 0.48 -0.44
N ASP A 133 13.80 -0.52 -0.27
CA ASP A 133 14.64 -1.05 -1.36
C ASP A 133 13.78 -1.72 -2.45
N ILE A 134 12.69 -2.39 -2.04
CA ILE A 134 11.72 -2.94 -2.99
C ILE A 134 11.02 -1.81 -3.75
N ALA A 135 10.53 -0.78 -3.05
CA ALA A 135 9.89 0.37 -3.69
C ALA A 135 10.83 1.05 -4.69
N ALA A 136 12.09 1.29 -4.30
CA ALA A 136 13.12 1.85 -5.16
C ALA A 136 13.41 0.97 -6.38
N ARG A 137 13.49 -0.35 -6.19
CA ARG A 137 13.72 -1.31 -7.28
C ARG A 137 12.59 -1.32 -8.29
N LEU A 138 11.35 -1.20 -7.84
CA LEU A 138 10.17 -1.17 -8.69
C LEU A 138 9.94 0.19 -9.36
N LYS A 139 10.58 1.25 -8.88
CA LYS A 139 10.46 2.63 -9.41
C LYS A 139 9.01 3.10 -9.48
N LEU A 140 8.21 2.77 -8.47
CA LEU A 140 6.83 3.18 -8.35
C LEU A 140 6.71 4.35 -7.37
N PRO A 141 5.90 5.38 -7.67
CA PRO A 141 5.59 6.43 -6.71
C PRO A 141 4.98 5.86 -5.43
N LEU A 142 5.42 6.39 -4.28
CA LEU A 142 5.05 5.91 -2.97
C LEU A 142 3.79 6.60 -2.46
N LEU A 143 2.78 5.83 -2.09
CA LEU A 143 1.63 6.28 -1.33
C LEU A 143 1.79 5.83 0.12
N VAL A 144 1.85 6.80 1.04
CA VAL A 144 2.02 6.54 2.47
C VAL A 144 0.66 6.51 3.15
N VAL A 145 0.36 5.43 3.86
CA VAL A 145 -0.83 5.31 4.71
C VAL A 145 -0.42 5.45 6.18
N ALA A 146 -1.04 6.38 6.89
CA ALA A 146 -0.80 6.63 8.30
C ALA A 146 -2.12 6.61 9.07
N ARG A 147 -2.11 6.13 10.33
CA ARG A 147 -3.29 6.22 11.20
C ARG A 147 -3.50 7.66 11.69
N THR A 148 -4.72 8.02 12.13
CA THR A 148 -4.99 9.34 12.73
C THR A 148 -4.56 9.45 14.19
N ALA A 149 -4.32 8.34 14.87
CA ALA A 149 -4.03 8.26 16.29
C ALA A 149 -2.78 9.04 16.73
N LEU A 150 -2.67 9.32 18.03
CA LEU A 150 -1.53 10.00 18.62
C LEU A 150 -0.20 9.35 18.20
N GLY A 151 0.79 10.19 17.86
CA GLY A 151 2.08 9.79 17.31
C GLY A 151 2.16 9.79 15.77
N THR A 152 1.02 9.98 15.07
CA THR A 152 0.99 9.93 13.60
C THR A 152 1.92 10.96 12.95
N VAL A 153 1.97 12.18 13.48
CA VAL A 153 2.83 13.26 12.97
C VAL A 153 4.30 12.82 12.95
N ASN A 154 4.78 12.28 14.07
CA ASN A 154 6.14 11.75 14.17
C ASN A 154 6.38 10.57 13.22
N HIS A 155 5.50 9.57 13.22
CA HIS A 155 5.67 8.38 12.38
C HIS A 155 5.63 8.74 10.88
N THR A 156 4.73 9.63 10.49
CA THR A 156 4.64 10.09 9.10
C THR A 156 5.90 10.87 8.71
N ALA A 157 6.37 11.80 9.55
CA ALA A 157 7.58 12.56 9.27
C ALA A 157 8.83 11.66 9.14
N LEU A 158 8.98 10.66 10.02
CA LEU A 158 10.07 9.67 9.93
C LEU A 158 9.99 8.86 8.63
N THR A 159 8.81 8.37 8.27
CA THR A 159 8.59 7.62 7.02
C THR A 159 8.91 8.48 5.79
N MET A 160 8.48 9.74 5.78
CA MET A 160 8.74 10.67 4.67
C MET A 160 10.22 11.03 4.54
N ARG A 161 10.93 11.19 5.67
CA ARG A 161 12.40 11.41 5.67
C ARG A 161 13.13 10.21 5.11
N GLU A 162 12.73 9.01 5.49
CA GLU A 162 13.31 7.79 4.94
C GLU A 162 13.03 7.64 3.44
N ALA A 163 11.80 7.95 3.01
CA ALA A 163 11.45 7.97 1.59
C ALA A 163 12.34 8.94 0.79
N ALA A 164 12.57 10.15 1.33
CA ALA A 164 13.47 11.12 0.72
C ALA A 164 14.93 10.62 0.68
N ARG A 165 15.43 9.99 1.77
CA ARG A 165 16.76 9.38 1.84
C ARG A 165 16.94 8.29 0.76
N ALA A 166 15.89 7.49 0.53
CA ALA A 166 15.87 6.45 -0.49
C ALA A 166 15.53 6.99 -1.90
N SER A 167 15.41 8.32 -2.08
CA SER A 167 15.05 8.98 -3.35
C SER A 167 13.75 8.46 -3.95
N LEU A 168 12.77 8.12 -3.11
CA LEU A 168 11.46 7.65 -3.55
C LEU A 168 10.57 8.85 -3.89
N GLU A 169 9.90 8.80 -5.03
CA GLU A 169 8.87 9.76 -5.41
C GLU A 169 7.63 9.58 -4.53
N ILE A 170 7.09 10.68 -3.96
CA ILE A 170 5.91 10.64 -3.12
C ILE A 170 4.66 10.96 -3.95
N ALA A 171 3.78 9.99 -4.12
CA ALA A 171 2.46 10.18 -4.73
C ALA A 171 1.51 10.94 -3.80
N GLY A 172 1.57 10.66 -2.49
CA GLY A 172 0.77 11.31 -1.47
C GLY A 172 0.82 10.63 -0.11
N VAL A 173 0.11 11.22 0.84
CA VAL A 173 -0.15 10.67 2.18
C VAL A 173 -1.66 10.57 2.36
N ILE A 174 -2.15 9.44 2.87
CA ILE A 174 -3.55 9.25 3.28
C ILE A 174 -3.55 8.95 4.77
N LEU A 175 -4.36 9.71 5.52
CA LEU A 175 -4.66 9.39 6.90
C LEU A 175 -5.80 8.37 6.93
N ASN A 176 -5.74 7.40 7.82
CA ASN A 176 -6.79 6.42 8.01
C ASN A 176 -7.20 6.37 9.49
N ARG A 177 -8.47 6.56 9.76
CA ARG A 177 -9.01 6.40 11.10
C ARG A 177 -9.23 4.92 11.37
N THR A 178 -8.48 4.37 12.34
CA THR A 178 -8.51 2.95 12.69
C THR A 178 -9.43 2.65 13.87
N THR A 179 -10.04 3.68 14.47
CA THR A 179 -10.96 3.57 15.60
C THR A 179 -12.20 4.43 15.35
N GLU A 180 -13.36 4.03 15.92
CA GLU A 180 -14.61 4.75 15.77
C GLU A 180 -14.55 6.15 16.40
N ALA A 181 -14.01 6.23 17.61
CA ALA A 181 -13.91 7.49 18.32
C ALA A 181 -12.84 8.41 17.71
N GLU A 182 -13.23 9.65 17.44
CA GLU A 182 -12.31 10.72 17.06
C GLU A 182 -11.69 11.33 18.31
N GLY A 183 -10.36 11.37 18.34
CA GLY A 183 -9.64 12.00 19.43
C GLY A 183 -9.36 13.48 19.16
N PRO A 184 -9.33 14.34 20.22
CA PRO A 184 -9.06 15.77 20.06
C PRO A 184 -7.67 16.05 19.44
N HIS A 185 -6.75 15.11 19.54
CA HIS A 185 -5.42 15.17 18.93
C HIS A 185 -5.40 14.98 17.40
N GLU A 186 -6.51 14.55 16.78
CA GLU A 186 -6.60 14.38 15.33
C GLU A 186 -6.72 15.70 14.60
N THR A 187 -7.33 16.71 15.26
CA THR A 187 -7.42 18.06 14.73
C THR A 187 -6.03 18.67 14.58
N GLY A 188 -5.69 19.13 13.36
CA GLY A 188 -4.38 19.74 13.08
C GLY A 188 -3.27 18.76 12.68
N ASN A 189 -3.45 17.45 12.80
CA ASN A 189 -2.44 16.47 12.36
C ASN A 189 -2.03 16.69 10.90
N ALA A 190 -2.97 16.98 10.01
CA ALA A 190 -2.71 17.21 8.60
C ALA A 190 -1.84 18.46 8.36
N ASP A 191 -2.07 19.52 9.14
CA ASP A 191 -1.30 20.75 9.06
C ASP A 191 0.14 20.55 9.56
N LEU A 192 0.30 19.89 10.70
CA LEU A 192 1.62 19.56 11.26
C LEU A 192 2.42 18.62 10.34
N ILE A 193 1.77 17.64 9.72
CA ILE A 193 2.43 16.77 8.74
C ILE A 193 2.88 17.61 7.53
N ALA A 194 2.01 18.49 7.01
CA ALA A 194 2.35 19.36 5.88
C ALA A 194 3.54 20.28 6.20
N GLU A 195 3.56 20.88 7.39
CA GLU A 195 4.65 21.74 7.86
C GLU A 195 5.99 21.00 7.93
N LEU A 196 5.98 19.78 8.53
CA LEU A 196 7.21 19.02 8.76
C LEU A 196 7.74 18.31 7.51
N THR A 197 6.88 17.97 6.55
CA THR A 197 7.23 17.12 5.42
C THR A 197 7.14 17.81 4.06
N GLY A 198 6.50 18.96 3.97
CA GLY A 198 6.15 19.61 2.71
C GLY A 198 4.99 18.94 1.97
N HIS A 199 4.37 17.90 2.54
CA HIS A 199 3.30 17.12 1.91
C HIS A 199 2.04 17.13 2.79
N ARG A 200 1.04 17.88 2.37
CA ARG A 200 -0.28 17.81 3.01
C ARG A 200 -0.92 16.46 2.70
N PRO A 201 -1.47 15.72 3.69
CA PRO A 201 -2.28 14.54 3.42
C PRO A 201 -3.41 14.84 2.42
N LEU A 202 -3.65 13.91 1.51
CA LEU A 202 -4.68 14.01 0.47
C LEU A 202 -6.09 14.02 1.07
N GLY A 203 -6.26 13.36 2.20
CA GLY A 203 -7.50 13.29 2.97
C GLY A 203 -7.40 12.28 4.10
N THR A 204 -8.50 12.16 4.85
CA THR A 204 -8.65 11.20 5.95
C THR A 204 -9.75 10.23 5.63
N LEU A 205 -9.41 8.95 5.44
CA LEU A 205 -10.39 7.87 5.36
C LEU A 205 -11.05 7.73 6.74
N PRO A 206 -12.38 7.86 6.86
CA PRO A 206 -13.07 7.70 8.14
C PRO A 206 -12.98 6.25 8.62
N TRP A 207 -13.23 6.04 9.90
CA TRP A 207 -13.40 4.68 10.40
C TRP A 207 -14.58 3.99 9.69
N LEU A 208 -14.33 2.79 9.21
CA LEU A 208 -15.35 1.93 8.66
C LEU A 208 -15.64 0.80 9.64
N PRO A 209 -16.92 0.55 9.97
CA PRO A 209 -17.28 -0.60 10.78
C PRO A 209 -16.79 -1.91 10.14
N PRO A 210 -16.49 -2.95 10.91
CA PRO A 210 -15.89 -4.19 10.42
C PRO A 210 -16.61 -4.80 9.22
N GLU A 211 -17.94 -4.75 9.19
CA GLU A 211 -18.79 -5.23 8.10
C GLU A 211 -18.60 -4.46 6.78
N LEU A 212 -18.27 -3.16 6.87
CA LEU A 212 -18.01 -2.30 5.70
C LEU A 212 -16.52 -2.22 5.35
N ALA A 213 -15.64 -2.46 6.32
CA ALA A 213 -14.19 -2.45 6.09
C ALA A 213 -13.74 -3.53 5.08
N HIS A 214 -14.51 -4.62 4.97
CA HIS A 214 -14.29 -5.70 4.01
C HIS A 214 -15.08 -5.55 2.71
N ASP A 215 -15.95 -4.53 2.60
CA ASP A 215 -16.66 -4.22 1.36
C ASP A 215 -15.82 -3.28 0.48
N PRO A 216 -15.33 -3.76 -0.69
CA PRO A 216 -14.53 -2.92 -1.59
C PRO A 216 -15.27 -1.69 -2.13
N ASP A 217 -16.60 -1.76 -2.24
CA ASP A 217 -17.40 -0.64 -2.72
C ASP A 217 -17.54 0.44 -1.65
N ALA A 218 -17.82 0.07 -0.41
CA ALA A 218 -17.88 1.00 0.72
C ALA A 218 -16.53 1.69 0.97
N ALA A 219 -15.42 0.93 0.94
CA ALA A 219 -14.08 1.48 1.06
C ALA A 219 -13.77 2.46 -0.08
N ALA A 220 -14.17 2.14 -1.32
CA ALA A 220 -13.96 2.98 -2.48
C ALA A 220 -14.75 4.30 -2.38
N ASP A 221 -16.02 4.25 -2.00
CA ASP A 221 -16.87 5.45 -1.85
C ASP A 221 -16.34 6.37 -0.74
N SER A 222 -15.96 5.80 0.39
CA SER A 222 -15.36 6.54 1.51
C SER A 222 -14.04 7.21 1.12
N LEU A 223 -13.17 6.49 0.41
CA LEU A 223 -11.89 7.06 -0.03
C LEU A 223 -12.12 8.17 -1.07
N ALA A 224 -13.01 7.95 -2.05
CA ALA A 224 -13.32 8.93 -3.08
C ALA A 224 -13.84 10.24 -2.49
N THR A 225 -14.73 10.15 -1.51
CA THR A 225 -15.25 11.31 -0.78
C THR A 225 -14.14 12.03 0.00
N SER A 226 -13.25 11.27 0.62
CA SER A 226 -12.20 11.82 1.51
C SER A 226 -11.11 12.57 0.78
N ILE A 227 -10.67 12.09 -0.39
CA ILE A 227 -9.52 12.70 -1.12
C ILE A 227 -9.94 13.51 -2.33
N GLY A 228 -11.15 13.32 -2.84
CA GLY A 228 -11.71 14.05 -3.96
C GLY A 228 -11.14 13.67 -5.33
N GLU A 229 -11.80 14.14 -6.39
CA GLU A 229 -11.47 13.79 -7.78
C GLU A 229 -10.05 14.23 -8.22
N PRO A 230 -9.52 15.42 -7.83
CA PRO A 230 -8.16 15.81 -8.24
C PRO A 230 -7.07 14.86 -7.72
N ALA A 231 -7.19 14.41 -6.46
CA ALA A 231 -6.25 13.45 -5.90
C ALA A 231 -6.40 12.08 -6.56
N LEU A 232 -7.63 11.62 -6.81
CA LEU A 232 -7.88 10.38 -7.52
C LEU A 232 -7.31 10.40 -8.94
N GLN A 233 -7.45 11.52 -9.66
CA GLN A 233 -6.87 11.67 -11.00
C GLN A 233 -5.34 11.60 -10.96
N LYS A 234 -4.72 12.21 -9.95
CA LYS A 234 -3.27 12.13 -9.74
C LYS A 234 -2.82 10.69 -9.49
N LEU A 235 -3.52 9.95 -8.62
CA LEU A 235 -3.14 8.58 -8.22
C LEU A 235 -3.47 7.54 -9.30
N LEU A 236 -4.66 7.61 -9.88
CA LEU A 236 -5.19 6.59 -10.79
C LEU A 236 -5.21 7.04 -12.26
N GLY A 237 -5.06 8.36 -12.54
CA GLY A 237 -5.19 9.03 -13.81
C GLY A 237 -6.61 9.30 -14.23
N SER A 238 -6.74 9.92 -15.42
CA SER A 238 -8.03 10.30 -15.98
C SER A 238 -8.90 9.08 -16.22
N ARG A 239 -10.21 9.27 -16.11
CA ARG A 239 -11.20 8.28 -16.58
C ARG A 239 -11.01 8.05 -18.08
N ARG A 240 -11.16 6.82 -18.51
CA ARG A 240 -11.24 6.46 -19.92
C ARG A 240 -12.65 6.70 -20.43
#